data_412faf6a289a8655d2f63892efd01825
#
_entry.id   412faf6a289a8655d2f63892efd01825
#
_cell.length_a   1.000
_cell.length_b   1.000
_cell.length_c   1.000
_cell.angle_alpha   90.00
_cell.angle_beta   90.00
_cell.angle_gamma   90.00
#
_symmetry.space_group_name_H-M   'P 1'
#
loop_
_entity.id
_entity.type
_entity.pdbx_description
1 polymer ?
#
loop_
_entity_poly.entity_id
_entity_poly.type
_entity_poly.pdbx_seq_one_letter_code
_entity_poly.pdbx_strand_id
1 'polypeptide(L)'
;PAADDHHAGSLVQLLLGNVGVPGGGVNALRGEPNVQGATDMCLMPPDMPGYLKWPNGDSSPTLSAWLSSETYADGFYTNKPKFIVSFLKSWFGENATLENDYCYDLLPKVHKPANWSTMRTFEHMAEGTMKGYFAMGQNPAHSSGNTSSVRQSMANLDWLVACDLYMTETADFWQGPGMDPAKVGTECYFLPVASILEKPGTILNS
;
A
#
# COMPACT_ATOMS: atom_id res chain seq x y z
N PRO A 1 0.74 -22.02 10.10
CA PRO A 1 0.84 -23.15 9.16
C PRO A 1 1.50 -22.75 7.84
N ALA A 2 0.99 -21.73 7.11
CA ALA A 2 1.53 -21.36 5.80
C ALA A 2 3.00 -20.87 5.83
N ALA A 3 3.41 -20.17 6.88
CA ALA A 3 4.79 -19.72 7.03
C ALA A 3 5.75 -20.90 7.22
N ASP A 4 5.33 -21.92 7.96
CA ASP A 4 6.15 -23.11 8.21
C ASP A 4 6.32 -23.94 6.93
N ASP A 5 5.29 -24.03 6.10
CA ASP A 5 5.34 -24.69 4.81
C ASP A 5 6.33 -23.99 3.85
N HIS A 6 6.34 -22.65 3.84
CA HIS A 6 7.31 -21.87 3.05
C HIS A 6 8.74 -22.02 3.57
N HIS A 7 8.92 -22.05 4.90
CA HIS A 7 10.23 -22.32 5.51
C HIS A 7 10.73 -23.73 5.17
N ALA A 8 9.86 -24.74 5.25
CA ALA A 8 10.20 -26.11 4.89
C ALA A 8 10.64 -26.23 3.42
N GLY A 9 9.90 -25.59 2.51
CA GLY A 9 10.27 -25.53 1.09
C GLY A 9 11.63 -24.85 0.86
N SER A 10 11.89 -23.75 1.55
CA SER A 10 13.17 -23.02 1.48
C SER A 10 14.32 -23.86 2.03
N LEU A 11 14.12 -24.59 3.14
CA LEU A 11 15.11 -25.51 3.70
C LEU A 11 15.47 -26.64 2.73
N VAL A 12 14.49 -27.20 2.03
CA VAL A 12 14.75 -28.23 1.00
C VAL A 12 15.65 -27.69 -0.11
N GLN A 13 15.41 -26.47 -0.58
CA GLN A 13 16.25 -25.84 -1.62
C GLN A 13 17.68 -25.59 -1.12
N LEU A 14 17.84 -25.20 0.13
CA LEU A 14 19.16 -25.04 0.77
C LEU A 14 19.90 -26.39 0.89
N LEU A 15 19.23 -27.43 1.35
CA LEU A 15 19.82 -28.78 1.49
C LEU A 15 20.24 -29.39 0.15
N LEU A 16 19.49 -29.08 -0.91
CA LEU A 16 19.80 -29.51 -2.26
C LEU A 16 20.89 -28.68 -2.96
N GLY A 17 21.36 -27.60 -2.33
CA GLY A 17 22.36 -26.70 -2.89
C GLY A 17 21.86 -25.86 -4.07
N ASN A 18 20.55 -25.69 -4.20
CA ASN A 18 19.95 -24.97 -5.32
C ASN A 18 19.95 -23.44 -5.13
N VAL A 19 20.24 -22.92 -3.93
CA VAL A 19 20.28 -21.49 -3.67
C VAL A 19 21.58 -20.90 -4.21
N GLY A 20 21.47 -19.85 -5.03
CA GLY A 20 22.61 -19.21 -5.69
C GLY A 20 23.09 -19.88 -6.99
N VAL A 21 22.37 -20.90 -7.45
CA VAL A 21 22.64 -21.55 -8.74
C VAL A 21 21.70 -20.98 -9.82
N PRO A 22 22.19 -20.64 -11.02
CA PRO A 22 21.32 -20.16 -12.10
C PRO A 22 20.16 -21.13 -12.37
N GLY A 23 18.93 -20.62 -12.31
CA GLY A 23 17.70 -21.40 -12.46
C GLY A 23 17.27 -22.16 -11.21
N GLY A 24 18.02 -22.06 -10.10
CA GLY A 24 17.67 -22.65 -8.81
C GLY A 24 17.13 -21.61 -7.82
N GLY A 25 16.73 -22.08 -6.64
CA GLY A 25 16.26 -21.24 -5.53
C GLY A 25 14.77 -21.33 -5.28
N VAL A 26 14.26 -20.36 -4.53
CA VAL A 26 12.83 -20.23 -4.21
C VAL A 26 12.28 -19.04 -4.97
N ASN A 27 11.24 -19.26 -5.78
CA ASN A 27 10.58 -18.23 -6.56
C ASN A 27 9.12 -18.10 -6.15
N ALA A 28 8.74 -16.95 -5.61
CA ALA A 28 7.37 -16.65 -5.26
C ALA A 28 6.57 -16.28 -6.52
N LEU A 29 5.57 -17.09 -6.88
CA LEU A 29 4.62 -16.76 -7.94
C LEU A 29 3.62 -15.72 -7.39
N ARG A 30 3.90 -14.46 -7.65
CA ARG A 30 3.06 -13.35 -7.23
C ARG A 30 1.77 -13.27 -8.05
N GLY A 31 0.66 -12.90 -7.42
CA GLY A 31 -0.63 -12.76 -8.11
C GLY A 31 -0.65 -11.60 -9.09
N GLU A 32 -0.03 -10.47 -8.72
CA GLU A 32 -0.02 -9.25 -9.50
C GLU A 32 1.38 -8.98 -10.09
N PRO A 33 1.46 -8.54 -11.37
CA PRO A 33 2.74 -8.12 -11.94
C PRO A 33 3.25 -6.88 -11.18
N ASN A 34 4.57 -6.87 -10.96
CA ASN A 34 5.27 -5.78 -10.27
C ASN A 34 4.86 -5.56 -8.80
N VAL A 35 4.32 -6.56 -8.12
CA VAL A 35 4.00 -6.43 -6.67
C VAL A 35 5.23 -6.06 -5.86
N GLN A 36 6.38 -6.65 -6.14
CA GLN A 36 7.62 -6.33 -5.43
C GLN A 36 8.08 -4.91 -5.76
N GLY A 37 8.07 -4.51 -7.02
CA GLY A 37 8.42 -3.15 -7.42
C GLY A 37 7.47 -2.10 -6.80
N ALA A 38 6.18 -2.39 -6.73
CA ALA A 38 5.21 -1.54 -6.06
C ALA A 38 5.51 -1.39 -4.55
N THR A 39 5.90 -2.49 -3.89
CA THR A 39 6.30 -2.47 -2.48
C THR A 39 7.60 -1.69 -2.27
N ASP A 40 8.60 -1.88 -3.14
CA ASP A 40 9.87 -1.15 -3.08
C ASP A 40 9.66 0.37 -3.26
N MET A 41 8.67 0.76 -4.04
CA MET A 41 8.29 2.17 -4.26
C MET A 41 7.26 2.68 -3.26
N CYS A 42 6.94 1.92 -2.23
CA CYS A 42 6.02 2.30 -1.13
C CYS A 42 4.59 2.59 -1.58
N LEU A 43 4.15 1.97 -2.66
CA LEU A 43 2.76 2.07 -3.11
C LEU A 43 1.81 1.20 -2.28
N MET A 44 2.36 0.31 -1.46
CA MET A 44 1.58 -0.51 -0.54
C MET A 44 1.73 0.03 0.88
N PRO A 45 0.65 0.52 1.50
CA PRO A 45 0.67 0.82 2.93
C PRO A 45 0.86 -0.49 3.69
N PRO A 46 1.80 -0.74 4.46
CA PRO A 46 2.27 -0.04 5.64
C PRO A 46 3.71 0.45 5.61
N ASP A 47 4.36 0.42 4.49
CA ASP A 47 5.79 0.68 4.44
C ASP A 47 6.11 2.02 3.75
N MET A 48 7.15 2.67 4.24
CA MET A 48 7.82 3.81 3.61
C MET A 48 9.07 3.35 2.83
N PRO A 49 9.71 4.23 2.04
CA PRO A 49 10.97 3.93 1.36
C PRO A 49 11.98 3.21 2.27
N GLY A 50 12.60 2.15 1.72
CA GLY A 50 13.54 1.32 2.46
C GLY A 50 12.87 0.36 3.47
N TYR A 51 11.59 0.06 3.27
CA TYR A 51 10.79 -0.78 4.18
C TYR A 51 10.72 -0.26 5.61
N LEU A 52 10.86 1.06 5.77
CA LEU A 52 10.64 1.70 7.06
C LEU A 52 9.16 1.64 7.42
N LYS A 53 8.86 1.42 8.69
CA LYS A 53 7.48 1.49 9.18
C LYS A 53 7.10 2.94 9.46
N TRP A 54 5.84 3.28 9.24
CA TRP A 54 5.32 4.57 9.63
C TRP A 54 5.45 4.75 11.16
N PRO A 55 5.88 5.93 11.62
CA PRO A 55 5.92 6.17 13.04
C PRO A 55 4.51 6.14 13.63
N ASN A 56 4.39 5.56 14.82
CA ASN A 56 3.15 5.60 15.59
C ASN A 56 3.11 6.88 16.40
N GLY A 57 2.07 7.70 16.20
CA GLY A 57 1.95 8.99 16.86
C GLY A 57 1.81 8.92 18.38
N ASP A 58 1.32 7.79 18.90
CA ASP A 58 1.14 7.59 20.33
C ASP A 58 2.45 7.14 21.03
N SER A 59 3.23 6.24 20.40
CA SER A 59 4.47 5.70 20.93
C SER A 59 5.74 6.41 20.46
N SER A 60 5.67 7.11 19.35
CA SER A 60 6.77 7.85 18.73
C SER A 60 6.37 9.29 18.43
N PRO A 61 5.98 10.07 19.45
CA PRO A 61 5.53 11.45 19.24
C PRO A 61 6.67 12.38 18.79
N THR A 62 7.93 12.00 19.04
CA THR A 62 9.13 12.77 18.65
C THR A 62 10.05 11.92 17.79
N LEU A 63 10.92 12.58 17.00
CA LEU A 63 11.95 11.89 16.23
C LEU A 63 12.83 11.01 17.12
N SER A 64 13.25 11.51 18.28
CA SER A 64 14.08 10.75 19.22
C SER A 64 13.41 9.47 19.70
N ALA A 65 12.12 9.52 20.01
CA ALA A 65 11.34 8.32 20.40
C ALA A 65 11.28 7.31 19.26
N TRP A 66 11.06 7.77 18.03
CA TRP A 66 11.05 6.90 16.85
C TRP A 66 12.41 6.27 16.58
N LEU A 67 13.49 7.07 16.58
CA LEU A 67 14.85 6.56 16.40
C LEU A 67 15.20 5.49 17.44
N SER A 68 14.82 5.72 18.70
CA SER A 68 15.06 4.75 19.78
C SER A 68 14.29 3.44 19.57
N SER A 69 13.05 3.50 19.11
CA SER A 69 12.24 2.31 18.83
C SER A 69 12.74 1.51 17.61
N GLU A 70 13.50 2.16 16.73
CA GLU A 70 14.03 1.57 15.49
C GLU A 70 15.54 1.27 15.60
N THR A 71 16.10 1.23 16.81
CA THR A 71 17.50 0.91 17.04
C THR A 71 17.66 -0.58 17.29
N TYR A 72 18.48 -1.22 16.48
CA TYR A 72 18.81 -2.65 16.55
C TYR A 72 20.30 -2.84 16.87
N ALA A 73 20.61 -3.82 17.71
CA ALA A 73 21.98 -4.08 18.15
C ALA A 73 22.86 -4.64 17.02
N ASP A 74 22.27 -5.42 16.13
CA ASP A 74 22.96 -6.10 15.02
C ASP A 74 22.07 -6.29 13.81
N GLY A 75 22.62 -6.83 12.73
CA GLY A 75 21.93 -7.14 11.49
C GLY A 75 21.81 -5.96 10.52
N PHE A 76 21.04 -6.16 9.47
CA PHE A 76 20.88 -5.20 8.36
C PHE A 76 20.36 -3.82 8.82
N TYR A 77 19.50 -3.82 9.82
CA TYR A 77 18.85 -2.58 10.30
C TYR A 77 19.63 -1.84 11.39
N THR A 78 20.89 -2.20 11.70
CA THR A 78 21.73 -1.49 12.69
C THR A 78 21.85 0.01 12.39
N ASN A 79 21.85 0.39 11.11
CA ASN A 79 21.91 1.77 10.66
C ASN A 79 20.55 2.42 10.41
N LYS A 80 19.46 1.78 10.80
CA LYS A 80 18.09 2.28 10.54
C LYS A 80 17.85 3.70 11.02
N PRO A 81 18.33 4.14 12.20
CA PRO A 81 18.25 5.54 12.61
C PRO A 81 18.86 6.53 11.62
N LYS A 82 20.01 6.16 11.01
CA LYS A 82 20.66 6.99 9.99
C LYS A 82 19.84 7.03 8.69
N PHE A 83 19.21 5.91 8.32
CA PHE A 83 18.32 5.83 7.15
C PHE A 83 17.09 6.71 7.33
N ILE A 84 16.50 6.73 8.53
CA ILE A 84 15.36 7.60 8.86
C ILE A 84 15.73 9.08 8.65
N VAL A 85 16.85 9.53 9.23
CA VAL A 85 17.30 10.92 9.07
C VAL A 85 17.61 11.24 7.61
N SER A 86 18.28 10.33 6.90
CA SER A 86 18.56 10.48 5.47
C SER A 86 17.28 10.59 4.64
N PHE A 87 16.30 9.80 4.96
CA PHE A 87 14.99 9.81 4.32
C PHE A 87 14.25 11.14 4.54
N LEU A 88 14.20 11.65 5.77
CA LEU A 88 13.59 12.95 6.08
C LEU A 88 14.29 14.07 5.33
N LYS A 89 15.63 14.06 5.29
CA LYS A 89 16.41 15.01 4.49
C LYS A 89 16.13 14.93 2.99
N SER A 90 15.94 13.72 2.47
CA SER A 90 15.60 13.54 1.06
C SER A 90 14.21 14.10 0.73
N TRP A 91 13.25 13.96 1.63
CA TRP A 91 11.88 14.44 1.42
C TRP A 91 11.73 15.95 1.60
N PHE A 92 12.34 16.48 2.64
CA PHE A 92 12.16 17.89 3.01
C PHE A 92 13.30 18.81 2.57
N GLY A 93 14.36 18.24 1.98
CA GLY A 93 15.48 19.00 1.43
C GLY A 93 16.16 19.88 2.47
N GLU A 94 16.46 21.11 2.08
CA GLU A 94 17.12 22.10 2.94
C GLU A 94 16.30 22.52 4.16
N ASN A 95 14.99 22.28 4.15
CA ASN A 95 14.12 22.55 5.28
C ASN A 95 14.32 21.55 6.44
N ALA A 96 14.90 20.38 6.16
CA ALA A 96 15.16 19.35 7.17
C ALA A 96 16.45 19.65 7.93
N THR A 97 16.37 20.38 9.03
CA THR A 97 17.51 20.76 9.87
C THR A 97 17.49 20.02 11.22
N LEU A 98 18.62 20.05 11.92
CA LEU A 98 18.71 19.45 13.24
C LEU A 98 17.77 20.15 14.24
N GLU A 99 17.61 21.46 14.11
CA GLU A 99 16.83 22.30 15.01
C GLU A 99 15.33 21.99 14.95
N ASN A 100 14.85 21.48 13.81
CA ASN A 100 13.44 21.12 13.62
C ASN A 100 13.22 19.60 13.51
N ASP A 101 14.13 18.79 14.06
CA ASP A 101 14.06 17.33 14.03
C ASP A 101 13.86 16.80 12.59
N TYR A 102 14.53 17.43 11.62
CA TYR A 102 14.42 17.12 10.18
C TYR A 102 13.00 17.12 9.65
N CYS A 103 12.16 18.04 10.13
CA CYS A 103 10.74 18.13 9.79
C CYS A 103 9.91 16.91 10.19
N TYR A 104 10.30 16.17 11.22
CA TYR A 104 9.58 14.99 11.69
C TYR A 104 8.10 15.28 12.02
N ASP A 105 7.80 16.47 12.52
CA ASP A 105 6.42 16.85 12.85
C ASP A 105 5.50 16.91 11.62
N LEU A 106 6.06 17.15 10.44
CA LEU A 106 5.31 17.16 9.18
C LEU A 106 5.09 15.75 8.61
N LEU A 107 5.81 14.75 9.12
CA LEU A 107 5.64 13.38 8.67
C LEU A 107 4.31 12.82 9.18
N PRO A 108 3.45 12.26 8.31
CA PRO A 108 2.24 11.56 8.75
C PRO A 108 2.56 10.46 9.77
N LYS A 109 1.75 10.36 10.80
CA LYS A 109 1.89 9.37 11.87
C LYS A 109 0.65 8.52 11.95
N VAL A 110 0.86 7.23 12.15
CA VAL A 110 -0.26 6.30 12.36
C VAL A 110 -0.66 6.38 13.84
N HIS A 111 -1.89 6.73 14.10
CA HIS A 111 -2.47 6.64 15.44
C HIS A 111 -3.19 5.31 15.54
N LYS A 112 -3.05 4.60 16.65
CA LYS A 112 -3.61 3.28 17.01
C LYS A 112 -4.17 2.46 15.85
N PRO A 113 -4.00 1.15 15.79
CA PRO A 113 -4.32 0.36 14.61
C PRO A 113 -5.77 0.56 14.23
N ALA A 114 -6.02 1.56 13.40
CA ALA A 114 -7.22 1.58 12.62
C ALA A 114 -7.13 0.38 11.67
N ASN A 115 -8.13 -0.45 11.67
CA ASN A 115 -8.21 -1.53 10.70
C ASN A 115 -8.57 -0.92 9.33
N TRP A 116 -7.56 -0.76 8.48
CA TRP A 116 -7.70 -0.26 7.10
C TRP A 116 -7.67 -1.42 6.09
N SER A 117 -8.10 -2.60 6.50
CA SER A 117 -8.29 -3.69 5.55
C SER A 117 -9.33 -3.31 4.49
N THR A 118 -9.24 -3.93 3.31
CA THR A 118 -10.18 -3.67 2.20
C THR A 118 -11.64 -3.77 2.63
N MET A 119 -11.97 -4.76 3.47
CA MET A 119 -13.34 -4.92 3.97
C MET A 119 -13.75 -3.74 4.84
N ARG A 120 -12.89 -3.31 5.77
CA ARG A 120 -13.18 -2.19 6.67
C ARG A 120 -13.26 -0.86 5.91
N THR A 121 -12.52 -0.71 4.82
CA THR A 121 -12.62 0.45 3.94
C THR A 121 -14.03 0.63 3.40
N PHE A 122 -14.67 -0.45 2.91
CA PHE A 122 -16.04 -0.38 2.43
C PHE A 122 -17.07 -0.18 3.56
N GLU A 123 -16.80 -0.70 4.75
CA GLU A 123 -17.62 -0.39 5.93
C GLU A 123 -17.55 1.11 6.28
N HIS A 124 -16.37 1.74 6.23
CA HIS A 124 -16.23 3.18 6.43
C HIS A 124 -16.96 4.01 5.35
N MET A 125 -16.98 3.54 4.11
CA MET A 125 -17.83 4.15 3.08
C MET A 125 -19.31 4.01 3.43
N ALA A 126 -19.75 2.81 3.86
CA ALA A 126 -21.13 2.57 4.27
C ALA A 126 -21.54 3.42 5.47
N GLU A 127 -20.63 3.63 6.43
CA GLU A 127 -20.82 4.49 7.60
C GLU A 127 -20.78 6.00 7.26
N GLY A 128 -20.40 6.38 6.03
CA GLY A 128 -20.24 7.76 5.58
C GLY A 128 -19.07 8.50 6.23
N THR A 129 -18.15 7.77 6.87
CA THR A 129 -16.93 8.35 7.47
C THR A 129 -15.83 8.56 6.45
N MET A 130 -15.83 7.81 5.35
CA MET A 130 -14.97 8.02 4.19
C MET A 130 -15.72 8.83 3.14
N LYS A 131 -15.09 9.92 2.65
CA LYS A 131 -15.72 10.88 1.76
C LYS A 131 -15.26 10.76 0.31
N GLY A 132 -14.04 10.29 0.09
CA GLY A 132 -13.47 10.15 -1.24
C GLY A 132 -12.65 8.88 -1.38
N TYR A 133 -12.55 8.38 -2.62
CA TYR A 133 -11.82 7.16 -2.89
C TYR A 133 -11.12 7.22 -4.25
N PHE A 134 -9.83 6.80 -4.25
CA PHE A 134 -9.09 6.55 -5.47
C PHE A 134 -9.00 5.04 -5.72
N ALA A 135 -9.58 4.55 -6.79
CA ALA A 135 -9.39 3.19 -7.29
C ALA A 135 -8.34 3.22 -8.40
N MET A 136 -7.13 2.74 -8.12
CA MET A 136 -6.00 2.77 -9.06
C MET A 136 -5.68 1.35 -9.53
N GLY A 137 -6.09 1.01 -10.76
CA GLY A 137 -5.87 -0.32 -11.35
C GLY A 137 -6.59 -1.44 -10.59
N GLN A 138 -7.68 -1.14 -9.91
CA GLN A 138 -8.50 -2.11 -9.18
C GLN A 138 -9.97 -1.93 -9.47
N ASN A 139 -10.68 -3.06 -9.52
CA ASN A 139 -12.11 -3.10 -9.80
C ASN A 139 -12.92 -3.71 -8.62
N PRO A 140 -12.96 -3.05 -7.45
CA PRO A 140 -13.62 -3.60 -6.26
C PRO A 140 -15.13 -3.81 -6.44
N ALA A 141 -15.81 -3.04 -7.28
CA ALA A 141 -17.23 -3.24 -7.55
C ALA A 141 -17.54 -4.59 -8.23
N HIS A 142 -16.49 -5.28 -8.75
CA HIS A 142 -16.59 -6.60 -9.35
C HIS A 142 -15.80 -7.67 -8.57
N SER A 143 -14.56 -7.36 -8.17
CA SER A 143 -13.61 -8.34 -7.64
C SER A 143 -13.70 -8.58 -6.12
N SER A 144 -14.35 -7.68 -5.39
CA SER A 144 -14.48 -7.82 -3.93
C SER A 144 -15.58 -8.82 -3.54
N GLY A 145 -15.44 -9.43 -2.38
CA GLY A 145 -16.53 -10.18 -1.78
C GLY A 145 -17.76 -9.28 -1.53
N ASN A 146 -18.97 -9.77 -1.77
CA ASN A 146 -20.22 -9.03 -1.63
C ASN A 146 -20.26 -7.71 -2.44
N THR A 147 -20.12 -7.82 -3.75
CA THR A 147 -20.09 -6.69 -4.69
C THR A 147 -21.31 -5.77 -4.60
N SER A 148 -22.47 -6.30 -4.21
CA SER A 148 -23.67 -5.49 -3.99
C SER A 148 -23.47 -4.50 -2.83
N SER A 149 -22.94 -4.97 -1.70
CA SER A 149 -22.61 -4.11 -0.56
C SER A 149 -21.54 -3.08 -0.90
N VAL A 150 -20.52 -3.46 -1.67
CA VAL A 150 -19.45 -2.57 -2.10
C VAL A 150 -20.01 -1.42 -2.95
N ARG A 151 -20.86 -1.71 -3.95
CA ARG A 151 -21.50 -0.66 -4.77
C ARG A 151 -22.37 0.27 -3.94
N GLN A 152 -23.16 -0.29 -3.01
CA GLN A 152 -23.98 0.53 -2.11
C GLN A 152 -23.12 1.41 -1.18
N SER A 153 -21.98 0.90 -0.72
CA SER A 153 -21.03 1.68 0.08
C SER A 153 -20.42 2.83 -0.70
N MET A 154 -20.05 2.59 -1.96
CA MET A 154 -19.51 3.63 -2.84
C MET A 154 -20.52 4.77 -3.12
N ALA A 155 -21.82 4.48 -3.07
CA ALA A 155 -22.85 5.49 -3.24
C ALA A 155 -22.94 6.51 -2.10
N ASN A 156 -22.23 6.29 -0.98
CA ASN A 156 -22.14 7.22 0.14
C ASN A 156 -20.89 8.12 0.09
N LEU A 157 -20.06 7.98 -0.93
CA LEU A 157 -18.92 8.85 -1.16
C LEU A 157 -19.38 10.20 -1.74
N ASP A 158 -18.65 11.26 -1.45
CA ASP A 158 -18.81 12.53 -2.12
C ASP A 158 -18.22 12.45 -3.54
N TRP A 159 -17.07 11.75 -3.68
CA TRP A 159 -16.43 11.54 -4.98
C TRP A 159 -15.66 10.21 -5.06
N LEU A 160 -15.55 9.69 -6.30
CA LEU A 160 -14.75 8.52 -6.68
C LEU A 160 -13.89 8.87 -7.88
N VAL A 161 -12.59 8.59 -7.81
CA VAL A 161 -11.68 8.66 -8.96
C VAL A 161 -11.24 7.24 -9.31
N ALA A 162 -11.64 6.76 -10.48
CA ALA A 162 -11.20 5.49 -11.03
C ALA A 162 -10.12 5.71 -12.08
N CYS A 163 -8.91 5.19 -11.80
CA CYS A 163 -7.78 5.20 -12.73
C CYS A 163 -7.61 3.78 -13.27
N ASP A 164 -8.00 3.54 -14.51
CA ASP A 164 -7.98 2.21 -15.11
C ASP A 164 -7.74 2.29 -16.64
N LEU A 165 -7.48 1.15 -17.27
CA LEU A 165 -7.24 1.05 -18.71
C LEU A 165 -8.50 1.38 -19.51
N TYR A 166 -9.65 0.99 -19.00
CA TYR A 166 -10.96 1.23 -19.56
C TYR A 166 -12.01 1.34 -18.45
N MET A 167 -13.20 1.75 -18.82
CA MET A 167 -14.29 1.90 -17.86
C MET A 167 -14.74 0.54 -17.34
N THR A 168 -14.40 0.26 -16.08
CA THR A 168 -14.73 -0.97 -15.36
C THR A 168 -15.95 -0.76 -14.47
N GLU A 169 -16.48 -1.83 -13.86
CA GLU A 169 -17.65 -1.79 -12.98
C GLU A 169 -17.47 -0.86 -11.77
N THR A 170 -16.24 -0.56 -11.39
CA THR A 170 -15.96 0.44 -10.35
C THR A 170 -16.12 1.86 -10.90
N ALA A 171 -15.71 2.08 -12.13
CA ALA A 171 -15.82 3.39 -12.76
C ALA A 171 -17.25 3.78 -13.12
N ASP A 172 -18.15 2.80 -13.28
CA ASP A 172 -19.56 3.02 -13.59
C ASP A 172 -20.51 2.31 -12.60
N PHE A 173 -20.09 2.12 -11.36
CA PHE A 173 -20.78 1.34 -10.34
C PHE A 173 -22.25 1.71 -10.15
N TRP A 174 -22.60 2.98 -10.42
CA TRP A 174 -23.99 3.49 -10.31
C TRP A 174 -24.95 2.86 -11.30
N GLN A 175 -24.45 2.24 -12.38
CA GLN A 175 -25.25 1.48 -13.36
C GLN A 175 -25.31 -0.02 -13.04
N GLY A 176 -24.58 -0.46 -12.01
CA GLY A 176 -24.46 -1.87 -11.64
C GLY A 176 -25.77 -2.45 -11.09
N PRO A 177 -25.86 -3.78 -11.04
CA PRO A 177 -27.02 -4.47 -10.48
C PRO A 177 -27.37 -3.99 -9.06
N GLY A 178 -28.64 -3.64 -8.88
CA GLY A 178 -29.18 -3.17 -7.61
C GLY A 178 -28.94 -1.69 -7.31
N MET A 179 -28.38 -0.93 -8.26
CA MET A 179 -28.19 0.51 -8.15
C MET A 179 -29.31 1.27 -8.90
N ASP A 180 -29.62 2.44 -8.40
CA ASP A 180 -30.53 3.40 -9.05
C ASP A 180 -29.72 4.68 -9.34
N PRO A 181 -29.31 4.93 -10.61
CA PRO A 181 -28.48 6.08 -10.94
C PRO A 181 -29.03 7.42 -10.49
N ALA A 182 -30.35 7.55 -10.40
CA ALA A 182 -31.00 8.78 -9.95
C ALA A 182 -30.81 9.05 -8.44
N LYS A 183 -30.39 8.07 -7.66
CA LYS A 183 -30.17 8.17 -6.22
C LYS A 183 -28.72 8.21 -5.80
N VAL A 184 -27.79 7.98 -6.72
CA VAL A 184 -26.34 8.03 -6.45
C VAL A 184 -25.87 9.47 -6.58
N GLY A 185 -25.41 10.05 -5.47
CA GLY A 185 -24.89 11.41 -5.43
C GLY A 185 -23.36 11.51 -5.60
N THR A 186 -22.68 10.39 -5.67
CA THR A 186 -21.21 10.33 -5.80
C THR A 186 -20.76 10.89 -7.15
N GLU A 187 -19.90 11.90 -7.14
CA GLU A 187 -19.23 12.37 -8.36
C GLU A 187 -18.16 11.37 -8.79
N CYS A 188 -18.28 10.84 -10.00
CA CYS A 188 -17.37 9.83 -10.52
C CYS A 188 -16.48 10.41 -11.63
N TYR A 189 -15.17 10.27 -11.44
CA TYR A 189 -14.16 10.69 -12.40
C TYR A 189 -13.44 9.46 -12.92
N PHE A 190 -13.43 9.29 -14.23
CA PHE A 190 -12.65 8.25 -14.88
C PHE A 190 -11.41 8.85 -15.52
N LEU A 191 -10.24 8.37 -15.13
CA LEU A 191 -8.95 8.77 -15.67
C LEU A 191 -8.31 7.57 -16.37
N PRO A 192 -8.27 7.54 -17.71
CA PRO A 192 -7.64 6.46 -18.44
C PRO A 192 -6.13 6.46 -18.22
N VAL A 193 -5.57 5.29 -17.92
CA VAL A 193 -4.15 5.11 -17.66
C VAL A 193 -3.52 4.21 -18.72
N ALA A 194 -2.21 4.39 -18.95
CA ALA A 194 -1.46 3.53 -19.86
C ALA A 194 -1.23 2.14 -19.26
N SER A 195 -1.36 1.12 -20.11
CA SER A 195 -0.96 -0.24 -19.78
C SER A 195 0.57 -0.36 -19.61
N ILE A 196 1.02 -1.50 -19.08
CA ILE A 196 2.47 -1.78 -18.96
C ILE A 196 3.17 -1.85 -20.32
N LEU A 197 2.44 -2.10 -21.41
CA LEU A 197 2.98 -2.17 -22.76
C LEU A 197 3.08 -0.80 -23.45
N GLU A 198 2.41 0.20 -22.89
CA GLU A 198 2.30 1.55 -23.48
C GLU A 198 3.22 2.56 -22.79
N LYS A 199 3.99 2.16 -21.81
CA LYS A 199 4.89 3.03 -21.05
C LYS A 199 6.25 2.39 -20.85
N PRO A 200 7.34 3.18 -20.81
CA PRO A 200 8.65 2.68 -20.44
C PRO A 200 8.68 2.31 -18.95
N GLY A 201 9.51 1.33 -18.61
CA GLY A 201 9.69 0.94 -17.22
C GLY A 201 10.19 -0.50 -17.09
N THR A 202 10.34 -0.92 -15.86
CA THR A 202 10.72 -2.28 -15.49
C THR A 202 9.70 -2.87 -14.53
N ILE A 203 9.54 -4.19 -14.57
CA ILE A 203 8.72 -4.95 -13.64
C ILE A 203 9.67 -5.74 -12.76
N LEU A 204 9.45 -5.69 -11.45
CA LEU A 204 10.21 -6.46 -10.47
C LEU A 204 9.29 -7.39 -9.71
N ASN A 205 9.49 -8.67 -9.95
CA ASN A 205 8.92 -9.77 -9.18
C ASN A 205 10.01 -10.77 -8.82
N SER A 206 9.94 -11.30 -7.63
CA SER A 206 10.80 -12.40 -7.18
C SER A 206 10.23 -13.75 -7.60
#